data_b308fb62c22aa9fb997983c9eed79590
#
_entry.id   b308fb62c22aa9fb997983c9eed79590
#
_cell.length_a   1.000
_cell.length_b   1.000
_cell.length_c   1.000
_cell.angle_alpha   90.00
_cell.angle_beta   90.00
_cell.angle_gamma   90.00
#
_symmetry.space_group_name_H-M   'P 1'
#
loop_
_entity.id
_entity.type
_entity.pdbx_description
1 polymer ?
#
loop_
_entity_poly.entity_id
_entity_poly.type
_entity_poly.pdbx_seq_one_letter_code
_entity_poly.pdbx_strand_id
1 'polypeptide(L)' 'VVYLPVVTYCWGPGCNGATRAALALAQLGFQVKEMLGGFEYWVREGFAYETWEGPAEKAADPLTAPVDSDDCGC' A
#
# COMPACT_ATOMS: atom_id res chain seq x y z
N VAL A 1 14.15 21.85 -8.40
CA VAL A 1 14.03 20.40 -8.45
C VAL A 1 13.55 19.89 -7.12
N VAL A 2 12.46 19.15 -7.16
CA VAL A 2 11.84 18.62 -5.94
C VAL A 2 12.18 17.15 -5.84
N TYR A 3 12.76 16.76 -4.71
CA TYR A 3 13.15 15.37 -4.48
C TYR A 3 12.25 14.71 -3.45
N LEU A 4 10.96 14.95 -3.53
CA LEU A 4 10.02 14.33 -2.63
C LEU A 4 9.80 12.87 -3.03
N PRO A 5 9.91 11.95 -2.09
CA PRO A 5 9.57 10.55 -2.38
C PRO A 5 8.09 10.42 -2.66
N VAL A 6 7.77 9.56 -3.63
CA VAL A 6 6.39 9.31 -4.02
C VAL A 6 6.09 7.83 -3.82
N VAL A 7 4.94 7.54 -3.24
CA VAL A 7 4.46 6.17 -3.13
C VAL A 7 3.20 6.04 -3.96
N THR A 8 3.20 5.08 -4.88
CA THR A 8 2.01 4.77 -5.66
C THR A 8 1.34 3.52 -5.12
N TYR A 9 0.03 3.51 -5.16
CA TYR A 9 -0.72 2.33 -4.79
C TYR A 9 -2.02 2.30 -5.58
N CYS A 10 -2.57 1.10 -5.70
CA CYS A 10 -3.83 0.89 -6.37
C CYS A 10 -4.72 0.09 -5.43
N TRP A 11 -5.75 -0.51 -5.98
CA TRP A 11 -6.73 -1.25 -5.19
C TRP A 11 -6.11 -2.47 -4.51
N GLY A 12 -5.28 -3.23 -5.21
CA GLY A 12 -4.71 -4.46 -4.68
C GLY A 12 -3.71 -5.06 -5.65
N PRO A 13 -3.17 -6.25 -5.32
CA PRO A 13 -2.10 -6.84 -6.13
C PRO A 13 -2.47 -7.10 -7.58
N GLY A 14 -3.75 -7.29 -7.87
CA GLY A 14 -4.20 -7.53 -9.24
C GLY A 14 -4.34 -6.27 -10.09
N CYS A 15 -4.11 -5.10 -9.50
CA CYS A 15 -4.24 -3.83 -10.21
C CYS A 15 -2.87 -3.36 -10.67
N ASN A 16 -2.73 -3.02 -11.94
CA ASN A 16 -1.45 -2.53 -12.45
C ASN A 16 -1.38 -1.01 -12.59
N GLY A 17 -2.39 -0.30 -12.09
CA GLY A 17 -2.41 1.15 -12.19
C GLY A 17 -1.26 1.83 -11.46
N ALA A 18 -0.98 1.37 -10.25
CA ALA A 18 0.12 1.92 -9.47
C ALA A 18 1.47 1.64 -10.12
N THR A 19 1.63 0.46 -10.70
CA THR A 19 2.86 0.09 -11.40
C THR A 19 3.08 0.99 -12.61
N ARG A 20 2.03 1.23 -13.38
CA ARG A 20 2.12 2.13 -14.54
C ARG A 20 2.44 3.56 -14.13
N ALA A 21 1.80 4.03 -13.06
CA ALA A 21 2.08 5.36 -12.55
C ALA A 21 3.51 5.47 -12.05
N ALA A 22 3.99 4.45 -11.35
CA ALA A 22 5.35 4.44 -10.85
C ALA A 22 6.36 4.51 -11.99
N LEU A 23 6.13 3.77 -13.06
CA LEU A 23 7.00 3.81 -14.23
C LEU A 23 7.03 5.21 -14.83
N ALA A 24 5.88 5.81 -15.03
CA ALA A 24 5.79 7.14 -15.61
C ALA A 24 6.52 8.18 -14.76
N LEU A 25 6.32 8.12 -13.44
CA LEU A 25 6.97 9.05 -12.53
C LEU A 25 8.49 8.83 -12.47
N ALA A 26 8.92 7.57 -12.49
CA ALA A 26 10.34 7.26 -12.50
C ALA A 26 11.01 7.79 -13.76
N GLN A 27 10.33 7.72 -14.89
CA GLN A 27 10.85 8.25 -16.15
C GLN A 27 10.97 9.78 -16.10
N LEU A 28 10.21 10.43 -15.24
CA LEU A 28 10.30 11.87 -15.04
C LEU A 28 11.33 12.26 -13.98
N GLY A 29 11.99 11.28 -13.38
CA GLY A 29 13.06 11.53 -12.42
C GLY A 29 12.64 11.52 -10.96
N PHE A 30 11.40 11.13 -10.65
CA PHE A 30 10.96 11.05 -9.27
C PHE A 30 11.47 9.77 -8.61
N GLN A 31 11.69 9.85 -7.30
CA GLN A 31 11.95 8.67 -6.49
C GLN A 31 10.61 8.04 -6.12
N VAL A 32 10.37 6.85 -6.65
CA VAL A 32 9.05 6.22 -6.52
C VAL A 32 9.19 4.88 -5.85
N LYS A 33 8.26 4.59 -4.97
CA LYS A 33 8.04 3.26 -4.40
C LYS A 33 6.61 2.87 -4.68
N GLU A 34 6.39 1.58 -4.86
CA GLU A 34 5.06 1.06 -5.06
C GLU A 34 4.65 0.21 -3.87
N MET A 35 3.46 0.48 -3.33
CA MET A 35 2.88 -0.34 -2.28
C MET A 35 2.12 -1.49 -2.95
N LEU A 36 2.78 -2.63 -3.09
CA LEU A 36 2.28 -3.74 -3.90
C LEU A 36 0.95 -4.31 -3.45
N GLY A 37 0.74 -4.39 -2.15
CA GLY A 37 -0.53 -4.88 -1.63
C GLY A 37 -1.69 -3.94 -1.84
N GLY A 38 -1.40 -2.67 -2.07
CA GLY A 38 -2.41 -1.66 -2.32
C GLY A 38 -3.33 -1.43 -1.14
N PHE A 39 -4.44 -0.79 -1.41
CA PHE A 39 -5.42 -0.48 -0.38
C PHE A 39 -5.99 -1.73 0.28
N GLU A 40 -6.18 -2.79 -0.49
CA GLU A 40 -6.74 -4.03 0.04
C GLU A 40 -5.90 -4.57 1.19
N TYR A 41 -4.59 -4.67 0.99
CA TYR A 41 -3.73 -5.23 2.02
C TYR A 41 -3.46 -4.25 3.14
N TRP A 42 -3.50 -2.95 2.86
CA TRP A 42 -3.43 -1.95 3.90
C TRP A 42 -4.53 -2.18 4.94
N VAL A 43 -5.75 -2.40 4.46
CA VAL A 43 -6.88 -2.66 5.34
C VAL A 43 -6.75 -4.01 6.03
N ARG A 44 -6.31 -5.05 5.30
CA ARG A 44 -6.18 -6.39 5.87
C ARG A 44 -5.12 -6.47 6.95
N GLU A 45 -4.13 -5.61 6.90
CA GLU A 45 -3.11 -5.58 7.93
C GLU A 45 -3.53 -4.75 9.15
N GLY A 46 -4.69 -4.15 9.10
CA GLY A 46 -5.23 -3.44 10.25
C GLY A 46 -4.84 -1.97 10.33
N PHE A 47 -4.33 -1.41 9.26
CA PHE A 47 -3.97 0.00 9.26
C PHE A 47 -5.19 0.89 9.09
N ALA A 48 -5.12 2.08 9.65
CA ALA A 48 -6.21 3.05 9.60
C ALA A 48 -6.41 3.61 8.19
N TYR A 49 -7.64 3.92 7.87
CA TYR A 49 -8.00 4.56 6.62
C TYR A 49 -9.23 5.44 6.85
N GLU A 50 -9.53 6.28 5.87
CA GLU A 50 -10.69 7.16 5.97
C GLU A 50 -11.71 6.83 4.89
N THR A 51 -12.98 7.00 5.26
CA THR A 51 -14.10 6.87 4.34
C THR A 51 -14.88 8.19 4.36
N TRP A 52 -15.90 8.26 3.54
CA TRP A 52 -16.79 9.42 3.55
C TRP A 52 -17.45 9.64 4.92
N GLU A 53 -17.54 8.59 5.71
CA GLU A 53 -18.15 8.63 7.04
C GLU A 53 -17.12 8.92 8.13
N GLY A 54 -15.85 9.02 7.79
CA GLY A 54 -14.79 9.32 8.73
C GLY A 54 -13.72 8.23 8.81
N PRO A 55 -12.83 8.35 9.79
CA PRO A 55 -11.77 7.35 9.96
C PRO A 55 -12.33 5.97 10.23
N ALA A 56 -11.63 4.95 9.74
CA ALA A 56 -12.00 3.56 9.93
C ALA A 56 -10.76 2.71 10.14
N GLU A 57 -10.97 1.57 10.79
CA GLU A 57 -9.90 0.63 11.03
C GLU A 57 -10.50 -0.74 11.26
N LYS A 58 -9.91 -1.76 10.67
CA LYS A 58 -10.29 -3.15 10.89
C LYS A 58 -9.19 -3.86 11.64
N ALA A 59 -9.57 -4.92 12.36
CA ALA A 59 -8.58 -5.79 12.97
C ALA A 59 -7.73 -6.44 11.89
N ALA A 60 -6.46 -6.66 12.20
CA ALA A 60 -5.56 -7.32 11.26
C ALA A 60 -6.06 -8.71 10.92
N ASP A 61 -5.94 -9.07 9.65
CA ASP A 61 -6.31 -10.40 9.17
C ASP A 61 -5.13 -11.34 9.43
N PRO A 62 -5.29 -12.34 10.30
CA PRO A 62 -4.15 -13.20 10.65
C PRO A 62 -3.64 -14.04 9.50
N LEU A 63 -4.41 -14.19 8.43
CA LEU A 63 -3.92 -14.90 7.25
C LEU A 63 -3.03 -14.02 6.38
N THR A 64 -3.18 -12.72 6.50
CA THR A 64 -2.43 -11.75 5.69
C THR A 64 -1.32 -11.11 6.50
N ALA A 65 -1.61 -10.77 7.75
CA ALA A 65 -0.69 -10.11 8.65
C ALA A 65 -0.59 -10.90 9.93
N PRO A 66 0.36 -11.83 10.04
CA PRO A 66 0.53 -12.60 11.27
C PRO A 66 0.72 -11.67 12.45
N VAL A 67 -0.09 -11.89 13.48
CA VAL A 67 -0.02 -11.05 14.68
C VAL A 67 1.06 -11.54 15.65
N ASP A 68 1.61 -12.71 15.40
CA ASP A 68 2.67 -13.27 16.22
C ASP A 68 4.00 -12.94 15.58
N SER A 69 4.80 -12.16 16.27
CA SER A 69 6.08 -11.71 15.73
C SER A 69 7.06 -12.84 15.47
N ASP A 70 6.88 -13.99 16.07
CA ASP A 70 7.75 -15.14 15.84
C ASP A 70 7.43 -15.82 14.51
N ASP A 71 6.25 -15.61 14.03
CA ASP A 71 5.79 -16.18 12.78
C ASP A 71 6.06 -15.19 11.68
N CYS A 72 7.28 -15.11 11.32
CA CYS A 72 7.67 -14.18 10.30
C CYS A 72 7.19 -14.56 8.92
N GLY A 73 6.38 -15.56 8.80
CA GLY A 73 5.63 -15.88 7.60
C GLY A 73 6.17 -15.41 6.27
N CYS A 74 7.15 -14.77 6.33
CA CYS A 74 7.70 -14.14 5.13
C CYS A 74 8.61 -15.08 4.43
#